data_0e1ed90ac3830401e2b83abd1517e6ad
#
_entry.id   0e1ed90ac3830401e2b83abd1517e6ad
#
_cell.length_a   1.000
_cell.length_b   1.000
_cell.length_c   1.000
_cell.angle_alpha   90.00
_cell.angle_beta   90.00
_cell.angle_gamma   90.00
#
_symmetry.space_group_name_H-M   'P 1'
#
loop_
_entity.id
_entity.type
_entity.pdbx_description
1 polymer ?
#
loop_
_entity_poly.entity_id
_entity_poly.type
_entity_poly.pdbx_seq_one_letter_code
_entity_poly.pdbx_strand_id
1 'polypeptide(L)'
;AIHEYKGKTFVNVSNESTDLSTEEEKEKINKENTDNKDMLEEMKKVLEGNVEEVKLTNKLKSHPVCLTTTGEVSTSMEKVINAMPTDEKIKANEVLEINASHKIVDKLKDLYKNDKDEFTKYTKVIYYEARLIEGLPIDNPTELSNLMCDIMANK
;
A
#
# COMPACT_ATOMS: atom_id res chain seq x y z
N ALA A 1 0.58 -12.97 26.70
CA ALA A 1 0.20 -13.54 25.40
C ALA A 1 0.99 -14.83 25.19
N ILE A 2 0.32 -15.89 24.71
CA ILE A 2 0.97 -17.17 24.42
C ILE A 2 1.68 -17.01 23.08
N HIS A 3 3.01 -17.06 23.08
CA HIS A 3 3.81 -16.89 21.85
C HIS A 3 4.13 -18.23 21.18
N GLU A 4 4.03 -19.34 21.90
CA GLU A 4 4.36 -20.68 21.39
C GLU A 4 3.47 -21.74 22.02
N TYR A 5 3.04 -22.74 21.24
CA TYR A 5 2.35 -23.95 21.71
C TYR A 5 2.84 -25.18 20.94
N LYS A 6 3.31 -26.21 21.66
CA LYS A 6 3.83 -27.47 21.11
C LYS A 6 4.88 -27.28 20.00
N GLY A 7 5.84 -26.35 20.20
CA GLY A 7 6.89 -26.07 19.22
C GLY A 7 6.44 -25.30 17.98
N LYS A 8 5.24 -24.73 17.99
CA LYS A 8 4.72 -23.88 16.92
C LYS A 8 4.53 -22.45 17.44
N THR A 9 5.15 -21.51 16.77
CA THR A 9 5.02 -20.09 17.07
C THR A 9 3.70 -19.56 16.54
N PHE A 10 2.98 -18.79 17.35
CA PHE A 10 1.79 -18.06 16.91
C PHE A 10 2.22 -16.79 16.19
N VAL A 11 1.82 -16.67 14.93
CA VAL A 11 2.01 -15.47 14.12
C VAL A 11 0.73 -14.66 14.14
N ASN A 12 0.84 -13.36 14.39
CA ASN A 12 -0.30 -12.46 14.31
C ASN A 12 -0.64 -12.21 12.83
N VAL A 13 -1.73 -12.78 12.38
CA VAL A 13 -2.21 -12.67 10.98
C VAL A 13 -2.50 -11.23 10.57
N SER A 14 -2.63 -10.29 11.52
CA SER A 14 -2.85 -8.87 11.22
C SER A 14 -1.57 -8.11 10.89
N ASN A 15 -0.41 -8.62 11.33
CA ASN A 15 0.88 -7.96 11.11
C ASN A 15 1.71 -8.64 10.01
N GLU A 16 1.51 -9.95 9.80
CA GLU A 16 2.16 -10.68 8.72
C GLU A 16 1.08 -11.35 7.88
N SER A 17 0.98 -10.97 6.63
CA SER A 17 0.17 -11.72 5.67
C SER A 17 0.74 -13.12 5.59
N THR A 18 -0.02 -14.12 6.05
CA THR A 18 0.35 -15.53 5.91
C THR A 18 0.56 -15.81 4.43
N ASP A 19 1.82 -15.92 4.04
CA ASP A 19 2.20 -16.13 2.66
C ASP A 19 1.97 -17.60 2.29
N LEU A 20 0.78 -17.86 1.73
CA LEU A 20 0.39 -19.16 1.20
C LEU A 20 0.82 -19.36 -0.27
N SER A 21 1.59 -18.42 -0.82
CA SER A 21 2.05 -18.46 -2.20
C SER A 21 3.01 -19.63 -2.43
N THR A 22 2.91 -20.25 -3.59
CA THR A 22 3.89 -21.23 -4.04
C THR A 22 5.24 -20.59 -4.33
N GLU A 23 6.32 -21.37 -4.35
CA GLU A 23 7.66 -20.85 -4.68
C GLU A 23 7.68 -20.19 -6.08
N GLU A 24 6.95 -20.76 -7.04
CA GLU A 24 6.82 -20.21 -8.39
C GLU A 24 6.13 -18.82 -8.39
N GLU A 25 5.10 -18.66 -7.57
CA GLU A 25 4.42 -17.37 -7.41
C GLU A 25 5.32 -16.32 -6.74
N LYS A 26 6.13 -16.72 -5.77
CA LYS A 26 7.11 -15.84 -5.13
C LYS A 26 8.20 -15.39 -6.11
N GLU A 27 8.74 -16.31 -6.89
CA GLU A 27 9.73 -15.99 -7.92
C GLU A 27 9.16 -15.02 -8.96
N LYS A 28 7.92 -15.26 -9.41
CA LYS A 28 7.24 -14.39 -10.36
C LYS A 28 7.07 -12.98 -9.83
N ILE A 29 6.55 -12.83 -8.60
CA ILE A 29 6.34 -11.51 -8.00
C ILE A 29 7.65 -10.78 -7.72
N ASN A 30 8.69 -11.50 -7.32
CA ASN A 30 10.02 -10.93 -7.12
C ASN A 30 10.59 -10.39 -8.43
N LYS A 31 10.41 -11.13 -9.54
CA LYS A 31 10.81 -10.66 -10.86
C LYS A 31 10.03 -9.41 -11.28
N GLU A 32 8.70 -9.42 -11.09
CA GLU A 32 7.87 -8.24 -11.40
C GLU A 32 8.26 -7.01 -10.58
N ASN A 33 8.59 -7.18 -9.31
CA ASN A 33 9.10 -6.09 -8.47
C ASN A 33 10.46 -5.59 -8.98
N THR A 34 11.34 -6.49 -9.40
CA THR A 34 12.64 -6.13 -9.96
C THR A 34 12.50 -5.39 -11.29
N ASP A 35 11.67 -5.91 -12.19
CA ASP A 35 11.45 -5.32 -13.53
C ASP A 35 10.77 -3.94 -13.46
N ASN A 36 10.03 -3.65 -12.38
CA ASN A 36 9.33 -2.38 -12.18
C ASN A 36 9.93 -1.52 -11.06
N LYS A 37 11.14 -1.84 -10.62
CA LYS A 37 11.79 -1.18 -9.47
C LYS A 37 11.80 0.34 -9.59
N ASP A 38 12.22 0.87 -10.74
CA ASP A 38 12.33 2.32 -10.95
C ASP A 38 10.98 3.02 -10.84
N MET A 39 9.90 2.39 -11.34
CA MET A 39 8.54 2.89 -11.21
C MET A 39 8.08 2.89 -9.74
N LEU A 40 8.34 1.81 -9.01
CA LEU A 40 7.95 1.68 -7.60
C LEU A 40 8.73 2.66 -6.70
N GLU A 41 10.00 2.88 -6.98
CA GLU A 41 10.81 3.90 -6.29
C GLU A 41 10.32 5.32 -6.58
N GLU A 42 9.88 5.59 -7.80
CA GLU A 42 9.28 6.88 -8.14
C GLU A 42 7.95 7.09 -7.41
N MET A 43 7.10 6.06 -7.32
CA MET A 43 5.89 6.11 -6.49
C MET A 43 6.22 6.40 -5.03
N LYS A 44 7.24 5.73 -4.47
CA LYS A 44 7.70 6.00 -3.11
C LYS A 44 8.11 7.46 -2.92
N LYS A 45 8.84 8.05 -3.89
CA LYS A 45 9.22 9.48 -3.82
C LYS A 45 8.01 10.41 -3.86
N VAL A 46 7.03 10.12 -4.72
CA VAL A 46 5.76 10.88 -4.79
C VAL A 46 5.02 10.85 -3.44
N LEU A 47 5.13 9.72 -2.73
CA LEU A 47 4.50 9.49 -1.42
C LEU A 47 5.46 9.73 -0.24
N GLU A 48 6.52 10.51 -0.45
CA GLU A 48 7.55 10.74 0.56
C GLU A 48 6.97 11.15 1.92
N GLY A 49 7.43 10.48 2.97
CA GLY A 49 6.95 10.67 4.34
C GLY A 49 5.63 9.95 4.65
N ASN A 50 4.99 9.32 3.67
CA ASN A 50 3.75 8.57 3.88
C ASN A 50 3.96 7.07 3.88
N VAL A 51 4.86 6.55 3.05
CA VAL A 51 5.16 5.12 2.95
C VAL A 51 6.66 4.86 3.00
N GLU A 52 7.05 3.73 3.60
CA GLU A 52 8.43 3.27 3.60
C GLU A 52 8.80 2.54 2.32
N GLU A 53 7.83 1.86 1.73
CA GLU A 53 8.04 1.04 0.53
C GLU A 53 6.75 1.00 -0.31
N VAL A 54 6.93 0.85 -1.62
CA VAL A 54 5.87 0.50 -2.57
C VAL A 54 6.30 -0.78 -3.29
N LYS A 55 5.42 -1.77 -3.32
CA LYS A 55 5.71 -3.06 -3.97
C LYS A 55 4.49 -3.69 -4.62
N LEU A 56 4.75 -4.57 -5.57
CA LEU A 56 3.73 -5.43 -6.16
C LEU A 56 3.53 -6.68 -5.30
N THR A 57 2.29 -7.15 -5.21
CA THR A 57 1.91 -8.36 -4.48
C THR A 57 0.93 -9.21 -5.29
N ASN A 58 0.94 -10.52 -5.06
CA ASN A 58 -0.06 -11.46 -5.59
C ASN A 58 -1.07 -11.93 -4.54
N LYS A 59 -0.99 -11.40 -3.32
CA LYS A 59 -1.84 -11.80 -2.19
C LYS A 59 -3.26 -11.25 -2.28
N LEU A 60 -3.44 -10.16 -3.01
CA LEU A 60 -4.73 -9.51 -3.19
C LEU A 60 -5.52 -10.18 -4.32
N LYS A 61 -6.78 -10.60 -4.03
CA LYS A 61 -7.65 -11.23 -5.03
C LYS A 61 -8.54 -10.24 -5.77
N SER A 62 -9.15 -9.31 -5.06
CA SER A 62 -10.15 -8.39 -5.61
C SER A 62 -9.80 -6.91 -5.47
N HIS A 63 -9.02 -6.55 -4.46
CA HIS A 63 -8.65 -5.16 -4.21
C HIS A 63 -7.43 -4.77 -5.06
N PRO A 64 -7.40 -3.54 -5.60
CA PRO A 64 -6.26 -3.05 -6.37
C PRO A 64 -5.03 -2.84 -5.49
N VAL A 65 -5.24 -2.45 -4.24
CA VAL A 65 -4.19 -2.03 -3.31
C VAL A 65 -4.56 -2.39 -1.87
N CYS A 66 -3.56 -2.46 -1.00
CA CYS A 66 -3.72 -2.43 0.45
C CYS A 66 -2.52 -1.74 1.11
N LEU A 67 -2.67 -1.40 2.39
CA LEU A 67 -1.56 -0.98 3.24
C LEU A 67 -1.23 -2.11 4.21
N THR A 68 0.06 -2.42 4.29
CA THR A 68 0.62 -3.25 5.36
C THR A 68 1.59 -2.41 6.17
N THR A 69 2.00 -2.90 7.32
CA THR A 69 2.93 -2.17 8.19
C THR A 69 4.19 -2.98 8.43
N THR A 70 5.30 -2.28 8.47
CA THR A 70 6.57 -2.81 8.99
C THR A 70 6.77 -2.28 10.41
N GLY A 71 7.29 -3.16 11.31
CA GLY A 71 7.57 -2.78 12.68
C GLY A 71 6.46 -3.13 13.69
N GLU A 72 6.55 -2.54 14.88
CA GLU A 72 5.71 -2.89 16.02
C GLU A 72 4.32 -2.25 16.01
N VAL A 73 4.16 -1.14 15.30
CA VAL A 73 2.89 -0.39 15.21
C VAL A 73 2.11 -0.86 14.01
N SER A 74 0.98 -1.53 14.26
CA SER A 74 0.04 -1.92 13.20
C SER A 74 -0.92 -0.78 12.84
N THR A 75 -1.57 -0.87 11.68
CA THR A 75 -2.66 0.06 11.28
C THR A 75 -3.80 0.08 12.31
N SER A 76 -4.08 -1.05 12.95
CA SER A 76 -5.07 -1.14 14.02
C SER A 76 -4.65 -0.38 15.28
N MET A 77 -3.36 -0.42 15.64
CA MET A 77 -2.82 0.36 16.75
C MET A 77 -2.83 1.86 16.44
N GLU A 78 -2.45 2.25 15.24
CA GLU A 78 -2.54 3.63 14.77
C GLU A 78 -3.95 4.19 14.94
N LYS A 79 -4.97 3.44 14.50
CA LYS A 79 -6.38 3.84 14.65
C LYS A 79 -6.77 4.06 16.10
N VAL A 80 -6.44 3.11 16.97
CA VAL A 80 -6.82 3.17 18.39
C VAL A 80 -6.15 4.35 19.09
N ILE A 81 -4.85 4.53 18.88
CA ILE A 81 -4.08 5.60 19.52
C ILE A 81 -4.53 6.95 19.01
N ASN A 82 -4.74 7.11 17.70
CA ASN A 82 -5.19 8.37 17.11
C ASN A 82 -6.65 8.72 17.43
N ALA A 83 -7.45 7.74 17.88
CA ALA A 83 -8.82 7.96 18.38
C ALA A 83 -8.85 8.39 19.86
N MET A 84 -7.75 8.22 20.59
CA MET A 84 -7.65 8.69 21.98
C MET A 84 -7.49 10.22 22.02
N PRO A 85 -8.04 10.89 23.04
CA PRO A 85 -7.89 12.33 23.21
C PRO A 85 -6.50 12.70 23.76
N THR A 86 -5.47 12.38 22.98
CA THR A 86 -4.07 12.71 23.29
C THR A 86 -3.50 13.57 22.17
N ASP A 87 -2.53 14.42 22.52
CA ASP A 87 -1.85 15.25 21.52
C ASP A 87 -0.81 14.45 20.70
N GLU A 88 -0.46 13.25 21.16
CA GLU A 88 0.47 12.37 20.47
C GLU A 88 -0.24 11.61 19.35
N LYS A 89 0.12 11.91 18.12
CA LYS A 89 -0.29 11.14 16.94
C LYS A 89 0.82 10.19 16.57
N ILE A 90 0.45 8.91 16.41
CA ILE A 90 1.38 7.87 15.96
C ILE A 90 1.02 7.51 14.53
N LYS A 91 2.02 7.41 13.69
CA LYS A 91 1.89 6.90 12.32
C LYS A 91 2.65 5.58 12.23
N ALA A 92 2.00 4.56 11.71
CA ALA A 92 2.65 3.30 11.42
C ALA A 92 3.58 3.45 10.20
N ASN A 93 4.60 2.61 10.15
CA ASN A 93 5.47 2.50 8.98
C ASN A 93 4.71 1.73 7.88
N GLU A 94 4.09 2.47 6.98
CA GLU A 94 3.21 1.91 5.96
C GLU A 94 3.99 1.41 4.75
N VAL A 95 3.55 0.26 4.22
CA VAL A 95 3.99 -0.28 2.93
C VAL A 95 2.78 -0.35 2.01
N LEU A 96 2.87 0.31 0.87
CA LEU A 96 1.83 0.25 -0.15
C LEU A 96 2.02 -1.00 -1.02
N GLU A 97 1.10 -1.94 -0.92
CA GLU A 97 1.08 -3.15 -1.74
C GLU A 97 0.06 -3.01 -2.87
N ILE A 98 0.49 -3.21 -4.11
CA ILE A 98 -0.33 -3.09 -5.31
C ILE A 98 -0.53 -4.48 -5.89
N ASN A 99 -1.77 -4.85 -6.20
CA ASN A 99 -2.12 -6.12 -6.81
C ASN A 99 -1.53 -6.23 -8.22
N ALA A 100 -0.51 -7.09 -8.38
CA ALA A 100 0.21 -7.29 -9.63
C ALA A 100 -0.71 -7.73 -10.80
N SER A 101 -1.80 -8.41 -10.49
CA SER A 101 -2.77 -8.87 -11.49
C SER A 101 -3.85 -7.84 -11.85
N HIS A 102 -3.88 -6.69 -11.17
CA HIS A 102 -4.90 -5.69 -11.42
C HIS A 102 -4.50 -4.77 -12.58
N LYS A 103 -5.48 -4.41 -13.42
CA LYS A 103 -5.29 -3.53 -14.60
C LYS A 103 -4.65 -2.18 -14.29
N ILE A 104 -4.72 -1.73 -13.03
CA ILE A 104 -4.09 -0.48 -12.59
C ILE A 104 -2.57 -0.52 -12.79
N VAL A 105 -1.94 -1.68 -12.67
CA VAL A 105 -0.49 -1.83 -12.85
C VAL A 105 -0.09 -1.51 -14.28
N ASP A 106 -0.85 -2.00 -15.27
CA ASP A 106 -0.59 -1.71 -16.68
C ASP A 106 -0.76 -0.21 -16.97
N LYS A 107 -1.80 0.41 -16.38
CA LYS A 107 -2.01 1.85 -16.49
C LYS A 107 -0.88 2.66 -15.87
N LEU A 108 -0.39 2.26 -14.69
CA LEU A 108 0.75 2.92 -14.04
C LEU A 108 2.03 2.79 -14.87
N LYS A 109 2.30 1.61 -15.47
CA LYS A 109 3.44 1.40 -16.36
C LYS A 109 3.39 2.30 -17.59
N ASP A 110 2.20 2.45 -18.18
CA ASP A 110 2.00 3.34 -19.31
C ASP A 110 2.22 4.81 -18.93
N LEU A 111 1.59 5.26 -17.87
CA LEU A 111 1.74 6.63 -17.37
C LEU A 111 3.17 6.94 -16.93
N TYR A 112 3.85 6.00 -16.29
CA TYR A 112 5.25 6.15 -15.90
C TYR A 112 6.17 6.48 -17.09
N LYS A 113 5.87 5.92 -18.27
CA LYS A 113 6.63 6.15 -19.50
C LYS A 113 6.22 7.41 -20.25
N ASN A 114 4.91 7.70 -20.27
CA ASN A 114 4.33 8.64 -21.23
C ASN A 114 3.81 9.93 -20.60
N ASP A 115 3.43 9.90 -19.30
CA ASP A 115 2.82 11.04 -18.61
C ASP A 115 3.13 11.03 -17.12
N LYS A 116 4.21 11.68 -16.74
CA LYS A 116 4.68 11.74 -15.34
C LYS A 116 3.75 12.52 -14.42
N ASP A 117 3.08 13.54 -14.93
CA ASP A 117 2.15 14.35 -14.14
C ASP A 117 0.92 13.52 -13.77
N GLU A 118 0.37 12.83 -14.75
CA GLU A 118 -0.77 11.94 -14.52
C GLU A 118 -0.36 10.73 -13.66
N PHE A 119 0.82 10.18 -13.86
CA PHE A 119 1.39 9.13 -12.99
C PHE A 119 1.43 9.56 -11.52
N THR A 120 1.83 10.79 -11.26
CA THR A 120 1.87 11.36 -9.90
C THR A 120 0.48 11.44 -9.28
N LYS A 121 -0.53 11.87 -10.04
CA LYS A 121 -1.93 11.93 -9.58
C LYS A 121 -2.46 10.53 -9.25
N TYR A 122 -2.26 9.57 -10.16
CA TYR A 122 -2.67 8.18 -9.94
C TYR A 122 -2.01 7.57 -8.70
N THR A 123 -0.72 7.81 -8.51
CA THR A 123 0.02 7.33 -7.34
C THR A 123 -0.59 7.82 -6.03
N LYS A 124 -0.92 9.12 -5.94
CA LYS A 124 -1.57 9.69 -4.76
C LYS A 124 -2.98 9.13 -4.55
N VAL A 125 -3.78 9.01 -5.60
CA VAL A 125 -5.14 8.45 -5.49
C VAL A 125 -5.10 7.02 -5.00
N ILE A 126 -4.21 6.18 -5.53
CA ILE A 126 -4.04 4.80 -5.12
C ILE A 126 -3.66 4.69 -3.64
N TYR A 127 -2.79 5.57 -3.15
CA TYR A 127 -2.44 5.62 -1.74
C TYR A 127 -3.66 6.00 -0.86
N TYR A 128 -4.42 7.01 -1.25
CA TYR A 128 -5.64 7.38 -0.54
C TYR A 128 -6.69 6.26 -0.57
N GLU A 129 -6.83 5.54 -1.69
CA GLU A 129 -7.71 4.36 -1.77
C GLU A 129 -7.29 3.28 -0.78
N ALA A 130 -5.99 3.00 -0.67
CA ALA A 130 -5.46 2.04 0.29
C ALA A 130 -5.78 2.45 1.74
N ARG A 131 -5.65 3.74 2.08
CA ARG A 131 -6.05 4.27 3.40
C ARG A 131 -7.55 4.10 3.65
N LEU A 132 -8.39 4.38 2.64
CA LEU A 132 -9.85 4.19 2.76
C LEU A 132 -10.23 2.72 2.96
N ILE A 133 -9.60 1.80 2.23
CA ILE A 133 -9.82 0.35 2.37
C ILE A 133 -9.47 -0.10 3.78
N GLU A 134 -8.37 0.39 4.33
CA GLU A 134 -7.96 0.12 5.70
C GLU A 134 -8.78 0.88 6.75
N GLY A 135 -9.67 1.81 6.35
CA GLY A 135 -10.45 2.65 7.27
C GLY A 135 -9.58 3.63 8.06
N LEU A 136 -8.47 4.05 7.48
CA LEU A 136 -7.60 5.10 8.03
C LEU A 136 -8.12 6.48 7.61
N PRO A 137 -7.90 7.50 8.43
CA PRO A 137 -8.28 8.87 8.06
C PRO A 137 -7.50 9.36 6.85
N ILE A 138 -8.14 10.18 6.03
CA ILE A 138 -7.50 10.89 4.91
C ILE A 138 -7.03 12.24 5.42
N ASP A 139 -5.73 12.50 5.35
CA ASP A 139 -5.14 13.75 5.85
C ASP A 139 -5.62 14.97 5.06
N ASN A 140 -5.81 14.82 3.73
CA ASN A 140 -6.29 15.89 2.86
C ASN A 140 -7.42 15.40 1.92
N PRO A 141 -8.68 15.33 2.42
CA PRO A 141 -9.81 14.89 1.60
C PRO A 141 -10.08 15.78 0.38
N THR A 142 -9.76 17.06 0.48
CA THR A 142 -9.94 18.03 -0.62
C THR A 142 -8.97 17.73 -1.76
N GLU A 143 -7.71 17.41 -1.44
CA GLU A 143 -6.73 17.00 -2.44
C GLU A 143 -7.18 15.73 -3.16
N LEU A 144 -7.63 14.71 -2.42
CA LEU A 144 -8.16 13.47 -3.01
C LEU A 144 -9.31 13.78 -3.98
N SER A 145 -10.29 14.59 -3.57
CA SER A 145 -11.43 14.97 -4.40
C SER A 145 -10.99 15.66 -5.68
N ASN A 146 -10.07 16.60 -5.60
CA ASN A 146 -9.56 17.32 -6.77
C ASN A 146 -8.80 16.37 -7.72
N LEU A 147 -7.92 15.53 -7.21
CA LEU A 147 -7.18 14.54 -8.02
C LEU A 147 -8.13 13.59 -8.76
N MET A 148 -9.18 13.11 -8.08
CA MET A 148 -10.18 12.23 -8.70
C MET A 148 -10.93 12.95 -9.81
N CYS A 149 -11.35 14.21 -9.59
CA CYS A 149 -12.02 15.03 -10.61
C CYS A 149 -11.09 15.28 -11.81
N ASP A 150 -9.82 15.58 -11.58
CA ASP A 150 -8.84 15.80 -12.64
C ASP A 150 -8.67 14.54 -13.51
N ILE A 151 -8.52 13.37 -12.88
CA ILE A 151 -8.40 12.09 -13.59
C ILE A 151 -9.66 11.78 -14.40
N MET A 152 -10.85 12.07 -13.86
CA MET A 152 -12.11 11.84 -14.57
C MET A 152 -12.32 12.80 -15.74
N ALA A 153 -11.81 14.02 -15.63
CA ALA A 153 -11.95 15.05 -16.67
C ALA A 153 -10.98 14.86 -17.85
N ASN A 154 -9.86 14.17 -17.63
CA ASN A 154 -8.84 13.95 -18.66
C ASN A 154 -9.09 12.69 -19.53
N LYS A 155 -10.33 12.24 -19.63
CA LYS A 155 -10.72 11.10 -20.47
C LYS A 155 -11.14 11.55 -21.85
#